data_6c877538d5c3b2abaa58ac98e2b11c50
#
_entry.id   6c877538d5c3b2abaa58ac98e2b11c50
#
_cell.length_a   1.000
_cell.length_b   1.000
_cell.length_c   1.000
_cell.angle_alpha   90.00
_cell.angle_beta   90.00
_cell.angle_gamma   90.00
#
_symmetry.space_group_name_H-M   'P 1'
#
loop_
_entity.id
_entity.type
_entity.pdbx_description
1 polymer ?
#
loop_
_entity_poly.entity_id
_entity_poly.type
_entity_poly.pdbx_seq_one_letter_code
_entity_poly.pdbx_strand_id
1 'polypeptide(L)'
;MHFCPERLIQVRESLHINKAEAARRLNLSAMAYGRYERGEREPSYQYAFYIADTFHCNLDFLYGQSDEMETDFITITRSDSEEVYSLVEEMQNNSDFEKRILAYAEKLRAL
;
A
#
# COMPACT_ATOMS: atom_id res chain seq x y z
N MET A 1 12.60 2.44 18.17
CA MET A 1 11.83 1.86 17.05
C MET A 1 12.63 2.07 15.78
N HIS A 2 12.99 0.99 15.10
CA HIS A 2 13.82 1.04 13.91
C HIS A 2 13.13 0.38 12.72
N PHE A 3 13.36 0.97 11.56
CA PHE A 3 12.91 0.38 10.31
C PHE A 3 13.64 -0.94 10.07
N CYS A 4 12.91 -1.98 9.67
CA CYS A 4 13.45 -3.32 9.46
C CYS A 4 13.68 -3.60 7.98
N PRO A 5 14.93 -3.52 7.48
CA PRO A 5 15.20 -3.75 6.06
C PRO A 5 14.69 -5.09 5.54
N GLU A 6 14.81 -6.16 6.33
CA GLU A 6 14.35 -7.49 5.95
C GLU A 6 12.84 -7.54 5.74
N ARG A 7 12.09 -6.71 6.42
CA ARG A 7 10.65 -6.63 6.23
C ARG A 7 10.27 -5.89 4.96
N LEU A 8 11.06 -4.89 4.58
CA LEU A 8 10.90 -4.22 3.29
C LEU A 8 11.10 -5.24 2.15
N ILE A 9 12.12 -6.10 2.28
CA ILE A 9 12.38 -7.15 1.30
C ILE A 9 11.17 -8.09 1.22
N GLN A 10 10.62 -8.50 2.38
CA GLN A 10 9.45 -9.38 2.41
C GLN A 10 8.24 -8.76 1.69
N VAL A 11 8.00 -7.46 1.91
CA VAL A 11 6.92 -6.74 1.24
C VAL A 11 7.14 -6.74 -0.27
N ARG A 12 8.33 -6.40 -0.71
CA ARG A 12 8.66 -6.40 -2.14
C ARG A 12 8.46 -7.77 -2.77
N GLU A 13 8.95 -8.82 -2.12
CA GLU A 13 8.81 -10.18 -2.61
C GLU A 13 7.35 -10.64 -2.66
N SER A 14 6.55 -10.21 -1.69
CA SER A 14 5.12 -10.53 -1.68
C SER A 14 4.38 -9.91 -2.87
N LEU A 15 4.89 -8.81 -3.41
CA LEU A 15 4.33 -8.14 -4.57
C LEU A 15 4.85 -8.73 -5.89
N HIS A 16 5.78 -9.69 -5.82
CA HIS A 16 6.40 -10.32 -6.99
C HIS A 16 7.09 -9.31 -7.91
N ILE A 17 7.75 -8.31 -7.33
CA ILE A 17 8.48 -7.29 -8.08
C ILE A 17 9.96 -7.34 -7.72
N ASN A 18 10.81 -6.94 -8.67
CA ASN A 18 12.23 -6.84 -8.42
C ASN A 18 12.59 -5.47 -7.81
N LYS A 19 13.86 -5.30 -7.43
CA LYS A 19 14.33 -4.07 -6.81
C LYS A 19 14.17 -2.85 -7.71
N ALA A 20 14.41 -3.01 -9.01
CA ALA A 20 14.29 -1.92 -9.97
C ALA A 20 12.84 -1.41 -10.04
N GLU A 21 11.87 -2.33 -10.07
CA GLU A 21 10.46 -1.97 -10.09
C GLU A 21 10.03 -1.32 -8.78
N ALA A 22 10.50 -1.82 -7.65
CA ALA A 22 10.23 -1.22 -6.34
C ALA A 22 10.75 0.22 -6.30
N ALA A 23 11.97 0.44 -6.76
CA ALA A 23 12.56 1.78 -6.82
C ALA A 23 11.74 2.69 -7.72
N ARG A 24 11.31 2.20 -8.88
CA ARG A 24 10.50 2.97 -9.82
C ARG A 24 9.18 3.43 -9.18
N ARG A 25 8.50 2.52 -8.48
CA ARG A 25 7.23 2.85 -7.81
C ARG A 25 7.39 3.90 -6.72
N LEU A 26 8.56 3.95 -6.10
CA LEU A 26 8.88 4.92 -5.05
C LEU A 26 9.55 6.19 -5.58
N ASN A 27 9.72 6.30 -6.90
CA ASN A 27 10.44 7.41 -7.53
C ASN A 27 11.86 7.55 -7.00
N LEU A 28 12.52 6.41 -6.79
CA LEU A 28 13.92 6.35 -6.34
C LEU A 28 14.79 5.74 -7.41
N SER A 29 16.09 6.08 -7.36
CA SER A 29 17.08 5.31 -8.11
C SER A 29 17.22 3.92 -7.50
N ALA A 30 17.66 2.94 -8.31
CA ALA A 30 17.91 1.59 -7.82
C ALA A 30 18.95 1.60 -6.69
N MET A 31 19.94 2.49 -6.77
CA MET A 31 20.97 2.63 -5.74
C MET A 31 20.37 3.11 -4.42
N ALA A 32 19.53 4.16 -4.46
CA ALA A 32 18.91 4.70 -3.26
C ALA A 32 17.99 3.67 -2.59
N TYR A 33 17.18 2.98 -3.39
CA TYR A 33 16.32 1.93 -2.87
C TYR A 33 17.13 0.79 -2.25
N GLY A 34 18.19 0.36 -2.94
CA GLY A 34 19.05 -0.72 -2.48
C GLY A 34 19.67 -0.44 -1.12
N ARG A 35 19.98 0.83 -0.82
CA ARG A 35 20.52 1.21 0.49
C ARG A 35 19.53 0.92 1.61
N TYR A 36 18.24 1.12 1.36
CA TYR A 36 17.21 0.80 2.35
C TYR A 36 17.13 -0.71 2.61
N GLU A 37 17.18 -1.53 1.57
CA GLU A 37 17.12 -2.99 1.74
C GLU A 37 18.36 -3.57 2.40
N ARG A 38 19.53 -2.94 2.22
CA ARG A 38 20.76 -3.39 2.85
C ARG A 38 20.98 -2.83 4.25
N GLY A 39 20.08 -1.96 4.71
CA GLY A 39 20.21 -1.34 6.02
C GLY A 39 21.30 -0.27 6.07
N GLU A 40 21.82 0.18 4.93
CA GLU A 40 22.83 1.23 4.85
C GLU A 40 22.26 2.60 5.11
N ARG A 41 20.97 2.77 4.92
CA ARG A 41 20.25 4.01 5.17
C ARG A 41 18.86 3.69 5.67
N GLU A 42 18.45 4.33 6.76
CA GLU A 42 17.11 4.21 7.29
C GLU A 42 16.23 5.33 6.72
N PRO A 43 15.07 5.02 6.16
CA PRO A 43 14.18 6.09 5.69
C PRO A 43 13.62 6.89 6.86
N SER A 44 13.33 8.17 6.62
CA SER A 44 12.60 8.97 7.60
C SER A 44 11.24 8.34 7.87
N TYR A 45 10.61 8.70 8.99
CA TYR A 45 9.28 8.17 9.30
C TYR A 45 8.26 8.54 8.20
N GLN A 46 8.31 9.78 7.71
CA GLN A 46 7.44 10.21 6.61
C GLN A 46 7.68 9.39 5.35
N TYR A 47 8.94 9.10 5.04
CA TYR A 47 9.25 8.31 3.86
C TYR A 47 8.82 6.85 4.03
N ALA A 48 8.99 6.29 5.23
CA ALA A 48 8.51 4.95 5.53
C ALA A 48 6.98 4.87 5.38
N PHE A 49 6.27 5.91 5.78
CA PHE A 49 4.82 6.00 5.56
C PHE A 49 4.50 5.97 4.07
N TYR A 50 5.25 6.73 3.27
CA TYR A 50 5.08 6.73 1.82
C TYR A 50 5.35 5.35 1.21
N ILE A 51 6.37 4.64 1.70
CA ILE A 51 6.66 3.28 1.27
C ILE A 51 5.48 2.37 1.58
N ALA A 52 4.97 2.43 2.80
CA ALA A 52 3.84 1.60 3.24
C ALA A 52 2.60 1.87 2.39
N ASP A 53 2.32 3.15 2.13
CA ASP A 53 1.17 3.55 1.33
C ASP A 53 1.30 3.09 -0.12
N THR A 54 2.48 3.25 -0.71
CA THR A 54 2.75 2.86 -2.10
C THR A 54 2.62 1.35 -2.29
N PHE A 55 3.12 0.57 -1.35
CA PHE A 55 3.11 -0.90 -1.42
C PHE A 55 1.89 -1.52 -0.75
N HIS A 56 1.00 -0.71 -0.18
CA HIS A 56 -0.20 -1.16 0.52
C HIS A 56 0.13 -2.17 1.62
N CYS A 57 1.13 -1.86 2.43
CA CYS A 57 1.50 -2.67 3.57
C CYS A 57 1.35 -1.89 4.87
N ASN A 58 1.35 -2.63 5.98
CA ASN A 58 1.22 -2.05 7.31
C ASN A 58 2.54 -1.39 7.72
N LEU A 59 2.49 -0.10 8.06
CA LEU A 59 3.66 0.65 8.50
C LEU A 59 4.29 0.01 9.75
N ASP A 60 3.46 -0.46 10.69
CA ASP A 60 3.94 -1.10 11.90
C ASP A 60 4.72 -2.39 11.59
N PHE A 61 4.36 -3.08 10.52
CA PHE A 61 5.11 -4.25 10.07
C PHE A 61 6.54 -3.86 9.70
N LEU A 62 6.71 -2.76 8.99
CA LEU A 62 8.03 -2.28 8.56
C LEU A 62 8.90 -1.89 9.75
N TYR A 63 8.31 -1.52 10.88
CA TYR A 63 9.04 -1.17 12.10
C TYR A 63 9.09 -2.30 13.12
N GLY A 64 8.64 -3.49 12.75
CA GLY A 64 8.66 -4.64 13.65
C GLY A 64 7.68 -4.57 14.82
N GLN A 65 6.71 -3.66 14.75
CA GLN A 65 5.71 -3.47 15.81
C GLN A 65 4.48 -4.37 15.62
N SER A 66 4.35 -4.98 14.46
CA SER A 66 3.25 -5.88 14.12
C SER A 66 3.78 -6.96 13.20
N ASP A 67 3.24 -8.17 13.32
CA ASP A 67 3.55 -9.26 12.40
C ASP A 67 2.60 -9.31 11.21
N GLU A 68 1.63 -8.39 11.18
CA GLU A 68 0.65 -8.30 10.09
C GLU A 68 1.22 -7.43 8.96
N MET A 69 1.52 -8.05 7.82
CA MET A 69 2.05 -7.34 6.66
C MET A 69 0.98 -6.50 5.97
N GLU A 70 -0.23 -7.03 5.85
CA GLU A 70 -1.33 -6.35 5.15
C GLU A 70 -1.97 -5.29 6.03
N THR A 71 -2.44 -4.23 5.38
CA THR A 71 -3.16 -3.16 6.07
C THR A 71 -4.66 -3.45 6.08
N ASP A 72 -5.36 -2.92 7.10
CA ASP A 72 -6.82 -3.05 7.21
C ASP A 72 -7.57 -2.01 6.38
N PHE A 73 -6.86 -1.12 5.72
CA PHE A 73 -7.48 -0.04 4.96
C PHE A 73 -6.79 0.15 3.62
N ILE A 74 -7.52 0.76 2.71
CA ILE A 74 -7.02 1.13 1.38
C ILE A 74 -7.20 2.63 1.25
N THR A 75 -6.15 3.32 0.78
CA THR A 75 -6.18 4.76 0.55
C THR A 75 -6.57 5.01 -0.91
N ILE A 76 -7.64 5.77 -1.10
CA ILE A 76 -8.12 6.17 -2.43
C ILE A 76 -8.14 7.69 -2.49
N THR A 77 -7.44 8.28 -3.44
CA THR A 77 -7.42 9.72 -3.64
C THR A 77 -8.10 10.09 -4.95
N ARG A 78 -8.56 11.34 -5.06
CA ARG A 78 -9.17 11.84 -6.32
C ARG A 78 -8.18 11.81 -7.46
N SER A 79 -6.88 12.04 -7.17
CA SER A 79 -5.85 12.03 -8.19
C SER A 79 -5.61 10.63 -8.77
N ASP A 80 -5.88 9.57 -7.99
CA ASP A 80 -5.74 8.19 -8.49
C ASP A 80 -6.88 7.85 -9.46
N SER A 81 -8.11 8.12 -9.04
CA SER A 81 -9.29 7.92 -9.88
C SER A 81 -10.46 8.69 -9.27
N GLU A 82 -10.88 9.75 -9.96
CA GLU A 82 -12.02 10.54 -9.49
C GLU A 82 -13.30 9.71 -9.49
N GLU A 83 -13.46 8.81 -10.46
CA GLU A 83 -14.64 7.95 -10.55
C GLU A 83 -14.75 7.02 -9.34
N VAL A 84 -13.66 6.36 -8.98
CA VAL A 84 -13.65 5.47 -7.81
C VAL A 84 -13.84 6.27 -6.54
N TYR A 85 -13.15 7.40 -6.41
CA TYR A 85 -13.28 8.25 -5.23
C TYR A 85 -14.73 8.71 -5.02
N SER A 86 -15.37 9.19 -6.09
CA SER A 86 -16.75 9.67 -6.02
C SER A 86 -17.73 8.54 -5.69
N LEU A 87 -17.48 7.35 -6.24
CA LEU A 87 -18.31 6.17 -5.95
C LEU A 87 -18.24 5.81 -4.47
N VAL A 88 -17.04 5.75 -3.92
CA VAL A 88 -16.84 5.41 -2.50
C VAL A 88 -17.47 6.48 -1.61
N GLU A 89 -17.30 7.75 -1.95
CA GLU A 89 -17.90 8.85 -1.20
C GLU A 89 -19.43 8.73 -1.17
N GLU A 90 -20.04 8.42 -2.33
CA GLU A 90 -21.48 8.23 -2.41
C GLU A 90 -21.94 7.04 -1.57
N MET A 91 -21.19 5.95 -1.60
CA MET A 91 -21.49 4.77 -0.77
C MET A 91 -21.45 5.09 0.72
N GLN A 92 -20.50 5.91 1.15
CA GLN A 92 -20.39 6.31 2.55
C GLN A 92 -21.54 7.20 3.01
N ASN A 93 -22.11 7.98 2.10
CA ASN A 93 -23.18 8.91 2.41
C ASN A 93 -24.58 8.36 2.16
N ASN A 94 -24.70 7.18 1.55
CA ASN A 94 -25.98 6.58 1.20
C ASN A 94 -25.92 5.06 1.37
N SER A 95 -26.43 4.59 2.49
CA SER A 95 -26.34 3.15 2.83
C SER A 95 -27.15 2.25 1.87
N ASP A 96 -28.24 2.76 1.32
CA ASP A 96 -29.01 1.99 0.34
C ASP A 96 -28.22 1.79 -0.96
N PHE A 97 -27.59 2.86 -1.42
CA PHE A 97 -26.71 2.82 -2.59
C PHE A 97 -25.54 1.84 -2.36
N GLU A 98 -24.91 1.90 -1.19
CA GLU A 98 -23.83 0.98 -0.83
C GLU A 98 -24.28 -0.48 -0.93
N LYS A 99 -25.44 -0.81 -0.36
CA LYS A 99 -25.98 -2.18 -0.40
C LYS A 99 -26.22 -2.65 -1.82
N ARG A 100 -26.71 -1.79 -2.67
CA ARG A 100 -27.00 -2.11 -4.07
C ARG A 100 -25.72 -2.35 -4.85
N ILE A 101 -24.69 -1.53 -4.62
CA ILE A 101 -23.38 -1.70 -5.26
C ILE A 101 -22.73 -3.01 -4.81
N LEU A 102 -22.76 -3.31 -3.52
CA LEU A 102 -22.20 -4.56 -3.01
C LEU A 102 -22.92 -5.79 -3.58
N ALA A 103 -24.23 -5.72 -3.71
CA ALA A 103 -25.02 -6.80 -4.31
C ALA A 103 -24.66 -7.00 -5.78
N TYR A 104 -24.45 -5.90 -6.51
CA TYR A 104 -24.04 -5.97 -7.92
C TYR A 104 -22.64 -6.57 -8.05
N ALA A 105 -21.72 -6.18 -7.17
CA ALA A 105 -20.36 -6.73 -7.16
C ALA A 105 -20.38 -8.25 -6.95
N GLU A 106 -21.24 -8.75 -6.05
CA GLU A 106 -21.39 -10.18 -5.82
C GLU A 106 -21.83 -10.92 -7.09
N LYS A 107 -22.77 -10.34 -7.84
CA LYS A 107 -23.20 -10.92 -9.09
C LYS A 107 -22.09 -10.99 -10.13
N LEU A 108 -21.26 -9.94 -10.18
CA LEU A 108 -20.13 -9.91 -11.10
C LEU A 108 -19.09 -10.98 -10.76
N ARG A 109 -18.84 -11.22 -9.47
CA ARG A 109 -17.89 -12.26 -9.03
C ARG A 109 -18.35 -13.65 -9.37
N ALA A 110 -19.65 -13.85 -9.46
CA ALA A 110 -20.24 -15.15 -9.77
C ALA A 110 -20.17 -15.50 -11.27
N LEU A 111 -19.80 -14.55 -12.11
CA LEU A 111 -19.62 -14.78 -13.56
C LEU A 111 -18.24 -15.45 -13.86
#